data_7651c5bc30181e8a4f6a6b246273da69
#
_entry.id   7651c5bc30181e8a4f6a6b246273da69
#
_cell.length_a   1.000
_cell.length_b   1.000
_cell.length_c   1.000
_cell.angle_alpha   90.00
_cell.angle_beta   90.00
_cell.angle_gamma   90.00
#
_symmetry.space_group_name_H-M   'P 1'
#
loop_
_entity.id
_entity.type
_entity.pdbx_description
1 polymer ?
#
loop_
_entity_poly.entity_id
_entity_poly.type
_entity_poly.pdbx_seq_one_letter_code
_entity_poly.pdbx_strand_id
1 'polypeptide(L)'
;MLGIVPKLYEDELFYSWLCRYYVAKGFTSNSHFIEEVTRNNRLYLNKEFVPPFKAEFRHDIEKIFGFENVIRNHTLYGQEARFYTEEEINNVWELLQTDSFDIRTLFRMQKSKEGHSLSYCPLCVKEERESIGECYWHKSHQIQGIDICLKHRCKLKESEIRVGSKHNDMISPAEWWCNDSEIEMVENTHCLKYYNYVWEIANAPCNGMDAKKIIA
;
A
#
# COMPACT_ATOMS: atom_id res chain seq x y z
N MET A 1 -13.98 14.18 -13.38
CA MET A 1 -14.76 12.91 -13.29
C MET A 1 -13.91 11.78 -13.80
N LEU A 2 -13.62 10.79 -12.94
CA LEU A 2 -12.89 9.59 -13.35
C LEU A 2 -13.73 8.83 -14.39
N GLY A 3 -13.19 8.51 -15.57
CA GLY A 3 -13.88 7.70 -16.58
C GLY A 3 -14.06 6.25 -16.12
N ILE A 4 -13.36 5.29 -16.76
CA ILE A 4 -13.32 3.90 -16.28
C ILE A 4 -12.57 3.87 -14.94
N VAL A 5 -13.24 3.39 -13.89
CA VAL A 5 -12.69 3.27 -12.54
C VAL A 5 -12.64 1.79 -12.17
N PRO A 6 -11.46 1.19 -12.01
CA PRO A 6 -11.36 -0.18 -11.53
C PRO A 6 -11.98 -0.33 -10.14
N LYS A 7 -12.54 -1.49 -9.85
CA LYS A 7 -12.96 -1.85 -8.49
C LYS A 7 -11.72 -1.87 -7.59
N LEU A 8 -11.83 -1.33 -6.38
CA LEU A 8 -10.84 -1.51 -5.33
C LEU A 8 -11.12 -2.87 -4.65
N TYR A 9 -10.15 -3.77 -4.68
CA TYR A 9 -10.31 -5.11 -4.11
C TYR A 9 -10.03 -5.10 -2.59
N GLU A 10 -10.59 -6.08 -1.89
CA GLU A 10 -10.27 -6.31 -0.48
C GLU A 10 -8.78 -6.61 -0.33
N ASP A 11 -8.12 -6.05 0.68
CA ASP A 11 -6.67 -6.16 0.91
C ASP A 11 -5.79 -5.62 -0.24
N GLU A 12 -6.35 -4.97 -1.24
CA GLU A 12 -5.55 -4.33 -2.29
C GLU A 12 -4.82 -3.10 -1.74
N LEU A 13 -3.52 -3.01 -1.99
CA LEU A 13 -2.75 -1.81 -1.73
C LEU A 13 -3.20 -0.68 -2.66
N PHE A 14 -3.43 0.52 -2.15
CA PHE A 14 -3.90 1.63 -2.99
C PHE A 14 -2.92 2.00 -4.12
N TYR A 15 -1.63 1.79 -3.89
CA TYR A 15 -0.62 1.84 -4.96
C TYR A 15 -0.94 0.88 -6.11
N SER A 16 -1.38 -0.35 -5.81
CA SER A 16 -1.80 -1.34 -6.80
C SER A 16 -2.99 -0.85 -7.61
N TRP A 17 -4.00 -0.29 -6.91
CA TRP A 17 -5.16 0.29 -7.57
C TRP A 17 -4.77 1.44 -8.52
N LEU A 18 -3.85 2.32 -8.12
CA LEU A 18 -3.33 3.39 -9.00
C LEU A 18 -2.66 2.81 -10.25
N CYS A 19 -1.91 1.72 -10.11
CA CYS A 19 -1.30 1.04 -11.25
C CYS A 19 -2.36 0.45 -12.21
N ARG A 20 -3.40 -0.18 -11.67
CA ARG A 20 -4.52 -0.72 -12.46
C ARG A 20 -5.34 0.40 -13.10
N TYR A 21 -5.54 1.51 -12.41
CA TYR A 21 -6.19 2.69 -12.96
C TYR A 21 -5.40 3.27 -14.13
N TYR A 22 -4.06 3.35 -14.01
CA TYR A 22 -3.18 3.75 -15.11
C TYR A 22 -3.41 2.89 -16.38
N VAL A 23 -3.43 1.57 -16.20
CA VAL A 23 -3.67 0.63 -17.32
C VAL A 23 -5.09 0.79 -17.88
N ALA A 24 -6.11 0.82 -17.03
CA ALA A 24 -7.50 0.94 -17.43
C ALA A 24 -7.82 2.24 -18.19
N LYS A 25 -7.08 3.31 -17.90
CA LYS A 25 -7.19 4.60 -18.60
C LYS A 25 -6.39 4.65 -19.90
N GLY A 26 -5.57 3.65 -20.16
CA GLY A 26 -4.74 3.60 -21.38
C GLY A 26 -3.58 4.59 -21.36
N PHE A 27 -3.09 4.98 -20.19
CA PHE A 27 -1.88 5.79 -20.13
C PHE A 27 -0.68 5.01 -20.65
N THR A 28 0.15 5.69 -21.44
CA THR A 28 1.41 5.15 -21.98
C THR A 28 2.63 5.86 -21.39
N SER A 29 2.42 6.92 -20.64
CA SER A 29 3.48 7.73 -20.03
C SER A 29 3.23 7.93 -18.55
N ASN A 30 4.19 7.54 -17.73
CA ASN A 30 4.16 7.77 -16.29
C ASN A 30 4.07 9.27 -15.96
N SER A 31 4.78 10.12 -16.72
CA SER A 31 4.77 11.58 -16.50
C SER A 31 3.38 12.17 -16.70
N HIS A 32 2.67 11.78 -17.76
CA HIS A 32 1.30 12.25 -18.01
C HIS A 32 0.32 11.78 -16.92
N PHE A 33 0.45 10.53 -16.49
CA PHE A 33 -0.37 10.03 -15.39
C PHE A 33 -0.12 10.81 -14.09
N ILE A 34 1.15 11.02 -13.79
CA ILE A 34 1.59 11.78 -12.62
C ILE A 34 1.02 13.20 -12.65
N GLU A 35 1.14 13.88 -13.80
CA GLU A 35 0.59 15.22 -14.00
C GLU A 35 -0.95 15.24 -13.85
N GLU A 36 -1.64 14.18 -14.26
CA GLU A 36 -3.10 14.14 -14.16
C GLU A 36 -3.57 13.96 -12.72
N VAL A 37 -2.93 13.09 -11.95
CA VAL A 37 -3.43 12.68 -10.63
C VAL A 37 -2.83 13.47 -9.47
N THR A 38 -1.64 14.09 -9.63
CA THR A 38 -0.96 14.76 -8.51
C THR A 38 -0.70 16.23 -8.75
N ARG A 39 -0.48 16.94 -7.63
CA ARG A 39 -0.14 18.38 -7.64
C ARG A 39 1.29 18.67 -8.03
N ASN A 40 2.18 17.79 -7.65
CA ASN A 40 3.60 17.94 -7.88
C ASN A 40 4.04 16.92 -8.91
N ASN A 41 4.63 17.35 -10.01
CA ASN A 41 5.19 16.49 -11.06
C ASN A 41 6.31 15.56 -10.55
N ARG A 42 6.49 15.47 -9.24
CA ARG A 42 7.47 14.61 -8.56
C ARG A 42 6.73 13.60 -7.69
N LEU A 43 6.15 12.61 -8.31
CA LEU A 43 5.51 11.53 -7.59
C LEU A 43 6.53 10.54 -7.09
N TYR A 44 6.53 10.41 -5.79
CA TYR A 44 6.97 9.17 -5.19
C TYR A 44 5.70 8.36 -4.90
N LEU A 45 5.37 7.46 -5.80
CA LEU A 45 4.39 6.42 -5.48
C LEU A 45 5.02 5.57 -4.40
N ASN A 46 4.38 5.59 -3.27
CA ASN A 46 4.85 4.96 -2.08
C ASN A 46 3.79 3.92 -1.68
N LYS A 47 4.22 2.73 -1.27
CA LYS A 47 3.32 1.69 -0.80
C LYS A 47 2.70 2.01 0.55
N GLU A 48 3.33 2.87 1.32
CA GLU A 48 2.90 3.19 2.68
C GLU A 48 1.70 4.14 2.70
N PHE A 49 1.63 5.08 1.74
CA PHE A 49 0.63 6.15 1.75
C PHE A 49 0.14 6.54 0.37
N VAL A 50 -0.74 7.54 0.35
CA VAL A 50 -1.23 8.17 -0.87
C VAL A 50 -0.38 9.40 -1.21
N PRO A 51 -0.15 9.69 -2.49
CA PRO A 51 0.51 10.91 -2.92
C PRO A 51 -0.38 12.15 -2.71
N PRO A 52 0.18 13.37 -2.77
CA PRO A 52 -0.59 14.60 -2.76
C PRO A 52 -1.37 14.73 -4.06
N PHE A 53 -2.60 14.26 -4.07
CA PHE A 53 -3.49 14.32 -5.23
C PHE A 53 -3.91 15.75 -5.59
N LYS A 54 -4.27 15.96 -6.86
CA LYS A 54 -5.06 17.12 -7.25
C LYS A 54 -6.43 17.09 -6.57
N ALA A 55 -7.00 18.28 -6.33
CA ALA A 55 -8.27 18.40 -5.62
C ALA A 55 -9.40 17.60 -6.29
N GLU A 56 -9.46 17.66 -7.62
CA GLU A 56 -10.48 16.96 -8.40
C GLU A 56 -10.34 15.44 -8.28
N PHE A 57 -9.11 14.93 -8.39
CA PHE A 57 -8.84 13.49 -8.26
C PHE A 57 -9.14 13.00 -6.85
N ARG A 58 -8.71 13.77 -5.83
CA ARG A 58 -9.01 13.47 -4.43
C ARG A 58 -10.51 13.47 -4.15
N HIS A 59 -11.26 14.45 -4.68
CA HIS A 59 -12.70 14.51 -4.55
C HIS A 59 -13.39 13.27 -5.15
N ASP A 60 -12.93 12.82 -6.32
CA ASP A 60 -13.47 11.62 -6.96
C ASP A 60 -13.15 10.35 -6.12
N ILE A 61 -11.94 10.25 -5.55
CA ILE A 61 -11.57 9.14 -4.64
C ILE A 61 -12.44 9.16 -3.37
N GLU A 62 -12.65 10.35 -2.77
CA GLU A 62 -13.54 10.49 -1.61
C GLU A 62 -14.95 9.99 -1.93
N LYS A 63 -15.50 10.41 -3.06
CA LYS A 63 -16.86 10.05 -3.48
C LYS A 63 -17.04 8.56 -3.76
N ILE A 64 -16.02 7.90 -4.32
CA ILE A 64 -16.11 6.51 -4.79
C ILE A 64 -15.76 5.52 -3.68
N PHE A 65 -14.72 5.79 -2.93
CA PHE A 65 -14.14 4.84 -1.97
C PHE A 65 -14.18 5.32 -0.52
N GLY A 66 -14.34 6.64 -0.30
CA GLY A 66 -14.07 7.26 0.99
C GLY A 66 -12.55 7.39 1.24
N PHE A 67 -12.04 8.61 1.32
CA PHE A 67 -10.60 8.83 1.46
C PHE A 67 -10.03 8.24 2.75
N GLU A 68 -10.77 8.34 3.85
CA GLU A 68 -10.41 7.73 5.12
C GLU A 68 -10.32 6.19 5.00
N ASN A 69 -11.29 5.57 4.31
CA ASN A 69 -11.27 4.13 4.05
C ASN A 69 -10.01 3.72 3.27
N VAL A 70 -9.65 4.49 2.24
CA VAL A 70 -8.43 4.24 1.46
C VAL A 70 -7.19 4.29 2.36
N ILE A 71 -7.06 5.33 3.17
CA ILE A 71 -5.89 5.49 4.05
C ILE A 71 -5.78 4.35 5.05
N ARG A 72 -6.88 4.03 5.76
CA ARG A 72 -6.86 3.01 6.82
C ARG A 72 -6.72 1.59 6.29
N ASN A 73 -7.45 1.26 5.22
CA ASN A 73 -7.61 -0.13 4.80
C ASN A 73 -6.76 -0.52 3.60
N HIS A 74 -6.27 0.45 2.81
CA HIS A 74 -5.54 0.20 1.56
C HIS A 74 -4.14 0.81 1.52
N THR A 75 -3.62 1.27 2.67
CA THR A 75 -2.24 1.72 2.84
C THR A 75 -1.61 1.08 4.07
N LEU A 76 -0.32 1.31 4.30
CA LEU A 76 0.36 0.87 5.51
C LEU A 76 0.24 1.89 6.67
N TYR A 77 -0.70 2.82 6.58
CA TYR A 77 -0.96 3.84 7.62
C TYR A 77 -1.06 3.23 9.02
N GLY A 78 -1.84 2.14 9.19
CA GLY A 78 -2.03 1.50 10.48
C GLY A 78 -0.72 0.97 11.10
N GLN A 79 0.22 0.53 10.27
CA GLN A 79 1.54 0.10 10.72
C GLN A 79 2.39 1.28 11.19
N GLU A 80 2.38 2.37 10.45
CA GLU A 80 3.18 3.56 10.75
C GLU A 80 2.60 4.39 11.90
N ALA A 81 1.30 4.61 11.90
CA ALA A 81 0.61 5.44 12.91
C ALA A 81 0.55 4.80 14.31
N ARG A 82 0.86 3.52 14.43
CA ARG A 82 0.80 2.77 15.67
C ARG A 82 1.62 3.36 16.82
N PHE A 83 2.77 3.94 16.48
CA PHE A 83 3.71 4.48 17.44
C PHE A 83 3.50 5.97 17.72
N TYR A 84 2.43 6.56 17.18
CA TYR A 84 2.10 7.96 17.36
C TYR A 84 1.15 8.17 18.55
N THR A 85 1.30 9.31 19.17
CA THR A 85 0.36 9.80 20.19
C THR A 85 -0.97 10.18 19.52
N GLU A 86 -2.02 10.28 20.31
CA GLU A 86 -3.33 10.75 19.84
C GLU A 86 -3.25 12.14 19.19
N GLU A 87 -2.44 13.04 19.74
CA GLU A 87 -2.20 14.37 19.19
C GLU A 87 -1.54 14.30 17.81
N GLU A 88 -0.50 13.46 17.65
CA GLU A 88 0.16 13.25 16.37
C GLU A 88 -0.80 12.64 15.32
N ILE A 89 -1.63 11.70 15.72
CA ILE A 89 -2.66 11.10 14.85
C ILE A 89 -3.67 12.17 14.40
N ASN A 90 -4.18 12.99 15.32
CA ASN A 90 -5.12 14.06 15.00
C ASN A 90 -4.49 15.09 14.04
N ASN A 91 -3.25 15.48 14.29
CA ASN A 91 -2.50 16.35 13.39
C ASN A 91 -2.35 15.75 12.00
N VAL A 92 -2.09 14.44 11.90
CA VAL A 92 -2.03 13.73 10.61
C VAL A 92 -3.36 13.84 9.86
N TRP A 93 -4.48 13.60 10.55
CA TRP A 93 -5.81 13.67 9.93
C TRP A 93 -6.20 15.07 9.53
N GLU A 94 -5.91 16.10 10.34
CA GLU A 94 -6.12 17.49 9.97
C GLU A 94 -5.33 17.88 8.72
N LEU A 95 -4.07 17.46 8.65
CA LEU A 95 -3.21 17.74 7.51
C LEU A 95 -3.63 16.96 6.26
N LEU A 96 -4.14 15.74 6.39
CA LEU A 96 -4.71 14.97 5.28
C LEU A 96 -5.94 15.65 4.67
N GLN A 97 -6.66 16.45 5.44
CA GLN A 97 -7.78 17.24 4.95
C GLN A 97 -7.35 18.49 4.20
N THR A 98 -6.13 18.97 4.45
CA THR A 98 -5.60 20.14 3.76
C THR A 98 -5.04 19.76 2.40
N ASP A 99 -5.36 20.59 1.43
CA ASP A 99 -4.93 20.38 0.05
C ASP A 99 -3.42 20.55 -0.21
N SER A 100 -2.65 20.98 0.77
CA SER A 100 -1.23 21.35 0.61
C SER A 100 -0.24 20.32 1.15
N PHE A 101 -0.71 19.15 1.60
CA PHE A 101 0.08 18.31 2.48
C PHE A 101 0.86 17.19 1.80
N ASP A 102 2.14 17.07 2.17
CA ASP A 102 2.99 15.93 1.86
C ASP A 102 3.12 15.05 3.12
N ILE A 103 2.39 13.93 3.14
CA ILE A 103 2.39 12.94 4.22
C ILE A 103 3.80 12.53 4.67
N ARG A 104 4.77 12.54 3.76
CA ARG A 104 6.16 12.17 4.05
C ARG A 104 6.84 13.08 5.09
N THR A 105 6.31 14.28 5.32
CA THR A 105 6.87 15.21 6.30
C THR A 105 6.42 14.90 7.72
N LEU A 106 5.25 14.26 7.88
CA LEU A 106 4.70 13.90 9.19
C LEU A 106 5.29 12.61 9.74
N PHE A 107 5.29 11.61 8.90
CA PHE A 107 5.87 10.35 9.29
C PHE A 107 7.39 10.45 9.16
N ARG A 108 8.09 10.26 10.27
CA ARG A 108 9.56 10.15 10.31
C ARG A 108 10.00 8.88 9.56
N MET A 109 9.50 8.73 8.34
CA MET A 109 9.81 7.57 7.52
C MET A 109 11.32 7.48 7.31
N GLN A 110 11.88 6.35 7.66
CA GLN A 110 13.25 6.04 7.26
C GLN A 110 13.29 6.07 5.73
N LYS A 111 13.94 7.10 5.20
CA LYS A 111 14.19 7.19 3.76
C LYS A 111 15.17 6.08 3.40
N SER A 112 14.68 4.92 3.03
CA SER A 112 15.52 3.95 2.36
C SER A 112 16.03 4.56 1.07
N LYS A 113 17.34 4.66 0.93
CA LYS A 113 17.97 5.15 -0.32
C LYS A 113 17.68 4.19 -1.49
N GLU A 114 17.42 2.95 -1.18
CA GLU A 114 17.30 1.86 -2.15
C GLU A 114 15.85 1.51 -2.50
N GLY A 115 14.84 2.13 -1.83
CA GLY A 115 13.44 1.74 -1.95
C GLY A 115 13.14 0.40 -1.25
N HIS A 116 11.89 -0.03 -1.35
CA HIS A 116 11.41 -1.30 -0.80
C HIS A 116 10.88 -2.17 -1.93
N SER A 117 11.28 -3.44 -1.95
CA SER A 117 10.69 -4.42 -2.86
C SER A 117 9.21 -4.63 -2.54
N LEU A 118 8.41 -4.89 -3.56
CA LEU A 118 7.03 -5.33 -3.38
C LEU A 118 7.02 -6.85 -3.29
N SER A 119 6.30 -7.36 -2.30
CA SER A 119 6.16 -8.80 -2.06
C SER A 119 4.82 -9.31 -2.58
N TYR A 120 4.80 -10.57 -3.01
CA TYR A 120 3.58 -11.23 -3.49
C TYR A 120 3.59 -12.72 -3.13
N CYS A 121 2.38 -13.30 -3.12
CA CYS A 121 2.20 -14.73 -2.95
C CYS A 121 1.89 -15.37 -4.31
N PRO A 122 2.67 -16.36 -4.80
CA PRO A 122 2.41 -17.01 -6.08
C PRO A 122 1.03 -17.69 -6.16
N LEU A 123 0.52 -18.21 -5.04
CA LEU A 123 -0.82 -18.80 -4.99
C LEU A 123 -1.94 -17.76 -5.06
N CYS A 124 -1.78 -16.58 -4.43
CA CYS A 124 -2.71 -15.47 -4.63
C CYS A 124 -2.76 -15.06 -6.10
N VAL A 125 -1.58 -14.87 -6.73
CA VAL A 125 -1.48 -14.52 -8.15
C VAL A 125 -2.26 -15.50 -9.03
N LYS A 126 -2.09 -16.81 -8.80
CA LYS A 126 -2.80 -17.83 -9.55
C LYS A 126 -4.32 -17.77 -9.35
N GLU A 127 -4.78 -17.74 -8.08
CA GLU A 127 -6.20 -17.67 -7.77
C GLU A 127 -6.89 -16.42 -8.32
N GLU A 128 -6.22 -15.29 -8.26
CA GLU A 128 -6.77 -14.03 -8.73
C GLU A 128 -6.87 -13.99 -10.25
N ARG A 129 -5.86 -14.46 -10.96
CA ARG A 129 -5.94 -14.62 -12.42
C ARG A 129 -7.07 -15.56 -12.84
N GLU A 130 -7.29 -16.65 -12.10
CA GLU A 130 -8.37 -17.59 -12.37
C GLU A 130 -9.77 -17.01 -12.02
N SER A 131 -9.89 -16.22 -10.95
CA SER A 131 -11.18 -15.77 -10.44
C SER A 131 -11.63 -14.40 -10.95
N ILE A 132 -10.70 -13.45 -11.12
CA ILE A 132 -10.99 -12.06 -11.50
C ILE A 132 -10.25 -11.60 -12.77
N GLY A 133 -9.34 -12.42 -13.29
CA GLY A 133 -8.62 -12.16 -14.55
C GLY A 133 -7.36 -11.31 -14.42
N GLU A 134 -7.01 -10.85 -13.22
CA GLU A 134 -5.82 -10.05 -12.97
C GLU A 134 -5.34 -10.22 -11.53
N CYS A 135 -4.04 -10.08 -11.27
CA CYS A 135 -3.50 -10.04 -9.93
C CYS A 135 -3.20 -8.61 -9.49
N TYR A 136 -3.05 -8.41 -8.17
CA TYR A 136 -2.78 -7.11 -7.57
C TYR A 136 -1.81 -7.20 -6.40
N TRP A 137 -1.21 -6.06 -6.02
CA TRP A 137 -0.36 -5.99 -4.85
C TRP A 137 -1.23 -5.94 -3.58
N HIS A 138 -1.13 -6.98 -2.75
CA HIS A 138 -1.80 -7.04 -1.46
C HIS A 138 -1.15 -6.14 -0.43
N LYS A 139 -1.96 -5.45 0.37
CA LYS A 139 -1.49 -4.71 1.55
C LYS A 139 -0.84 -5.65 2.57
N SER A 140 -1.48 -6.78 2.84
CA SER A 140 -1.01 -7.79 3.80
C SER A 140 0.39 -8.33 3.48
N HIS A 141 0.74 -8.42 2.20
CA HIS A 141 2.07 -8.86 1.78
C HIS A 141 3.16 -7.81 1.95
N GLN A 142 2.81 -6.56 2.26
CA GLN A 142 3.76 -5.46 2.43
C GLN A 142 4.04 -5.11 3.89
N ILE A 143 3.39 -5.79 4.83
CA ILE A 143 3.56 -5.53 6.26
C ILE A 143 4.96 -5.97 6.69
N GLN A 144 5.71 -5.03 7.26
CA GLN A 144 7.05 -5.32 7.74
C GLN A 144 7.04 -6.40 8.84
N GLY A 145 7.92 -7.38 8.70
CA GLY A 145 8.00 -8.52 9.63
C GLY A 145 7.11 -9.71 9.26
N ILE A 146 6.37 -9.63 8.14
CA ILE A 146 5.62 -10.75 7.57
C ILE A 146 6.27 -11.14 6.24
N ASP A 147 6.80 -12.35 6.16
CA ASP A 147 7.42 -12.91 4.95
C ASP A 147 6.66 -14.14 4.40
N ILE A 148 5.44 -14.37 4.91
CA ILE A 148 4.56 -15.43 4.46
C ILE A 148 3.17 -14.89 4.09
N CYS A 149 2.50 -15.55 3.17
CA CYS A 149 1.08 -15.35 2.94
C CYS A 149 0.26 -16.03 4.03
N LEU A 150 -0.49 -15.28 4.83
CA LEU A 150 -1.31 -15.85 5.91
C LEU A 150 -2.46 -16.71 5.39
N LYS A 151 -2.96 -16.43 4.17
CA LYS A 151 -4.00 -17.23 3.51
C LYS A 151 -3.46 -18.60 3.07
N HIS A 152 -2.32 -18.63 2.38
CA HIS A 152 -1.78 -19.81 1.73
C HIS A 152 -0.67 -20.50 2.52
N ARG A 153 -0.16 -19.87 3.57
CA ARG A 153 0.97 -20.38 4.39
C ARG A 153 2.20 -20.74 3.57
N CYS A 154 2.47 -19.95 2.55
CA CYS A 154 3.69 -20.05 1.75
C CYS A 154 4.52 -18.77 1.87
N LYS A 155 5.82 -18.88 1.61
CA LYS A 155 6.70 -17.72 1.60
C LYS A 155 6.29 -16.73 0.53
N LEU A 156 6.36 -15.45 0.88
CA LEU A 156 6.23 -14.37 -0.08
C LEU A 156 7.48 -14.30 -0.96
N LYS A 157 7.28 -13.98 -2.22
CA LYS A 157 8.36 -13.65 -3.16
C LYS A 157 8.54 -12.15 -3.21
N GLU A 158 9.80 -11.71 -3.25
CA GLU A 158 10.11 -10.32 -3.54
C GLU A 158 10.15 -10.11 -5.05
N SER A 159 9.49 -9.04 -5.49
CA SER A 159 9.60 -8.60 -6.87
C SER A 159 10.92 -7.86 -7.10
N GLU A 160 11.35 -7.76 -8.35
CA GLU A 160 12.51 -6.95 -8.74
C GLU A 160 12.23 -5.44 -8.65
N ILE A 161 10.95 -5.08 -8.44
CA ILE A 161 10.53 -3.68 -8.37
C ILE A 161 10.81 -3.12 -6.99
N ARG A 162 11.39 -1.93 -6.98
CA ARG A 162 11.59 -1.13 -5.78
C ARG A 162 10.75 0.13 -5.83
N VAL A 163 9.83 0.27 -4.89
CA VAL A 163 8.95 1.43 -4.74
C VAL A 163 9.55 2.39 -3.72
N GLY A 164 9.40 3.70 -3.94
CA GLY A 164 9.87 4.72 -3.01
C GLY A 164 11.36 5.08 -3.14
N SER A 165 12.07 4.58 -4.16
CA SER A 165 13.44 5.01 -4.46
C SER A 165 13.43 6.27 -5.34
N LYS A 166 14.52 7.07 -5.28
CA LYS A 166 14.68 8.26 -6.12
C LYS A 166 14.67 7.99 -7.64
N HIS A 167 14.78 6.74 -8.04
CA HIS A 167 14.97 6.32 -9.42
C HIS A 167 13.80 5.52 -10.00
N ASN A 168 12.80 5.16 -9.20
CA ASN A 168 11.67 4.32 -9.61
C ASN A 168 10.33 4.99 -9.32
N ASP A 169 10.06 6.10 -10.03
CA ASP A 169 8.72 6.69 -10.10
C ASP A 169 7.83 5.92 -11.09
N MET A 170 8.08 4.63 -11.26
CA MET A 170 7.39 3.83 -12.26
C MET A 170 6.09 3.25 -11.71
N ILE A 171 5.04 3.39 -12.51
CA ILE A 171 3.82 2.62 -12.36
C ILE A 171 4.18 1.16 -12.65
N SER A 172 3.92 0.28 -11.71
CA SER A 172 4.30 -1.13 -11.78
C SER A 172 3.14 -2.03 -11.41
N PRO A 173 2.19 -2.26 -12.34
CA PRO A 173 1.09 -3.18 -12.12
C PRO A 173 1.60 -4.57 -11.73
N ALA A 174 0.93 -5.23 -10.78
CA ALA A 174 1.32 -6.58 -10.33
C ALA A 174 1.35 -7.58 -11.49
N GLU A 175 0.43 -7.43 -12.42
CA GLU A 175 0.30 -8.32 -13.59
C GLU A 175 1.55 -8.36 -14.48
N TRP A 176 2.38 -7.32 -14.46
CA TRP A 176 3.62 -7.27 -15.24
C TRP A 176 4.81 -7.96 -14.58
N TRP A 177 4.72 -8.21 -13.26
CA TRP A 177 5.89 -8.58 -12.45
C TRP A 177 5.67 -9.84 -11.60
N CYS A 178 4.42 -10.12 -11.22
CA CYS A 178 4.13 -11.31 -10.46
C CYS A 178 4.01 -12.52 -11.37
N ASN A 179 4.56 -13.62 -10.93
CA ASN A 179 4.46 -14.90 -11.61
C ASN A 179 4.07 -16.00 -10.62
N ASP A 180 3.59 -17.10 -11.16
CA ASP A 180 3.21 -18.32 -10.42
C ASP A 180 4.42 -19.25 -10.18
N SER A 181 5.57 -18.65 -9.87
CA SER A 181 6.83 -19.33 -9.65
C SER A 181 6.79 -20.33 -8.50
N GLU A 182 7.89 -21.02 -8.30
CA GLU A 182 8.11 -22.03 -7.26
C GLU A 182 7.55 -21.60 -5.88
N ILE A 183 6.75 -22.51 -5.28
CA ILE A 183 6.03 -22.28 -4.04
C ILE A 183 6.78 -22.98 -2.89
N GLU A 184 7.12 -22.22 -1.86
CA GLU A 184 7.71 -22.75 -0.63
C GLU A 184 6.66 -22.68 0.49
N MET A 185 6.15 -23.84 0.91
CA MET A 185 5.17 -23.94 1.99
C MET A 185 5.84 -23.82 3.36
N VAL A 186 5.14 -23.19 4.31
CA VAL A 186 5.61 -22.99 5.68
C VAL A 186 4.74 -23.81 6.64
N GLU A 187 5.30 -24.89 7.19
CA GLU A 187 4.60 -25.80 8.10
C GLU A 187 4.80 -25.45 9.58
N ASN A 188 5.79 -24.61 9.90
CA ASN A 188 6.16 -24.29 11.28
C ASN A 188 5.08 -23.46 11.99
N THR A 189 4.38 -24.09 12.93
CA THR A 189 3.27 -23.49 13.68
C THR A 189 3.69 -22.31 14.58
N HIS A 190 4.93 -22.26 15.04
CA HIS A 190 5.44 -21.13 15.84
C HIS A 190 5.63 -19.89 14.98
N CYS A 191 6.18 -20.05 13.78
CA CYS A 191 6.27 -18.96 12.82
C CYS A 191 4.87 -18.42 12.47
N LEU A 192 3.90 -19.28 12.21
CA LEU A 192 2.52 -18.87 11.91
C LEU A 192 1.88 -18.06 13.04
N LYS A 193 2.09 -18.45 14.31
CA LYS A 193 1.61 -17.67 15.46
C LYS A 193 2.24 -16.29 15.52
N TYR A 194 3.54 -16.19 15.28
CA TYR A 194 4.25 -14.91 15.23
C TYR A 194 3.70 -14.00 14.14
N TYR A 195 3.52 -14.50 12.93
CA TYR A 195 2.99 -13.71 11.81
C TYR A 195 1.54 -13.27 12.02
N ASN A 196 0.69 -14.13 12.59
CA ASN A 196 -0.66 -13.73 12.99
C ASN A 196 -0.65 -12.62 14.03
N TYR A 197 0.23 -12.70 15.02
CA TYR A 197 0.39 -11.64 16.02
C TYR A 197 0.85 -10.32 15.38
N VAL A 198 1.83 -10.35 14.48
CA VAL A 198 2.28 -9.15 13.73
C VAL A 198 1.13 -8.57 12.90
N TRP A 199 0.35 -9.44 12.25
CA TRP A 199 -0.83 -9.03 11.49
C TRP A 199 -1.90 -8.35 12.36
N GLU A 200 -2.25 -8.94 13.48
CA GLU A 200 -3.20 -8.37 14.44
C GLU A 200 -2.71 -6.99 14.93
N ILE A 201 -1.44 -6.91 15.27
CA ILE A 201 -0.84 -5.64 15.63
C ILE A 201 -0.92 -4.63 14.47
N ALA A 202 -0.58 -4.97 13.27
CA ALA A 202 -0.57 -4.05 12.12
C ALA A 202 -1.96 -3.53 11.75
N ASN A 203 -3.02 -4.27 12.08
CA ASN A 203 -4.41 -3.92 11.77
C ASN A 203 -5.25 -3.49 12.98
N ALA A 204 -4.68 -3.52 14.19
CA ALA A 204 -5.38 -3.03 15.38
C ALA A 204 -5.70 -1.53 15.24
N PRO A 205 -6.83 -1.05 15.79
CA PRO A 205 -7.15 0.37 15.77
C PRO A 205 -6.02 1.21 16.39
N CYS A 206 -5.62 2.27 15.69
CA CYS A 206 -4.65 3.24 16.22
C CYS A 206 -5.39 4.18 17.18
N ASN A 207 -5.43 3.83 18.44
CA ASN A 207 -6.10 4.61 19.49
C ASN A 207 -5.13 5.49 20.30
N GLY A 208 -4.04 5.95 19.68
CA GLY A 208 -3.05 6.76 20.40
C GLY A 208 -2.40 5.98 21.54
N MET A 209 -1.84 4.82 21.28
CA MET A 209 -1.10 4.09 22.31
C MET A 209 0.10 4.91 22.76
N ASP A 210 0.11 5.28 24.04
CA ASP A 210 1.27 5.87 24.66
C ASP A 210 2.43 4.86 24.56
N ALA A 211 3.42 5.13 23.73
CA ALA A 211 4.58 4.27 23.53
C ALA A 211 5.30 3.95 24.88
N LYS A 212 5.12 4.80 25.90
CA LYS A 212 5.61 4.56 27.26
C LYS A 212 4.93 3.38 27.97
N LYS A 213 3.74 2.97 27.56
CA LYS A 213 3.03 1.80 28.12
C LYS A 213 3.44 0.47 27.50
N ILE A 214 4.16 0.47 26.37
CA ILE A 214 4.61 -0.75 25.69
C ILE A 214 5.96 -1.23 26.24
N ILE A 215 6.72 -0.35 26.90
CA ILE A 215 8.08 -0.64 27.41
C ILE A 215 8.06 -1.00 28.92
N ALA A 216 6.92 -0.96 29.56
CA ALA A 216 6.74 -1.39 30.95
C ALA A 216 6.15 -2.80 31.03
#